data_a4248fdf27b96eb9f2f731f5082ce5ec
#
_entry.id   a4248fdf27b96eb9f2f731f5082ce5ec
#
_cell.length_a   1.000
_cell.length_b   1.000
_cell.length_c   1.000
_cell.angle_alpha   90.00
_cell.angle_beta   90.00
_cell.angle_gamma   90.00
#
_symmetry.space_group_name_H-M   'P 1'
#
loop_
_entity.id
_entity.type
_entity.pdbx_description
1 polymer ?
#
loop_
_entity_poly.entity_id
_entity_poly.type
_entity_poly.pdbx_seq_one_letter_code
_entity_poly.pdbx_strand_id
1 'polypeptide(L)'
;LLSSGDVLEIDENGAEVTGRVPVGNIMVDGLGVGDVGNIVLRDRQKLAEDGIIIVVMTLESGSGQVLAGPDIVSRGFVYVRNSESLMDEAKTVLDAVMEKCMDRNITDWGKIKNEIKDSLGEFVWRETKRRPMIMPIIMEV
;
A
#
# COMPACT_ATOMS: atom_id res chain seq x y z
N LEU A 1 16.11 -11.90 31.85
CA LEU A 1 15.62 -12.07 30.49
C LEU A 1 16.82 -12.00 29.55
N LEU A 2 16.98 -13.01 28.69
CA LEU A 2 18.02 -13.04 27.66
C LEU A 2 17.48 -12.47 26.36
N SER A 3 18.35 -11.81 25.63
CA SER A 3 18.11 -11.32 24.27
C SER A 3 18.85 -12.16 23.24
N SER A 4 18.40 -12.14 21.99
CA SER A 4 19.14 -12.81 20.90
C SER A 4 20.56 -12.25 20.81
N GLY A 5 21.54 -13.16 20.78
CA GLY A 5 22.96 -12.82 20.75
C GLY A 5 23.64 -12.73 22.09
N ASP A 6 22.94 -12.77 23.21
CA ASP A 6 23.58 -12.82 24.52
C ASP A 6 24.31 -14.17 24.69
N VAL A 7 25.52 -14.12 25.19
CA VAL A 7 26.30 -15.29 25.54
C VAL A 7 26.15 -15.52 27.04
N LEU A 8 25.50 -16.64 27.39
CA LEU A 8 25.29 -17.05 28.77
C LEU A 8 26.33 -18.10 29.17
N GLU A 9 27.05 -17.81 30.21
CA GLU A 9 27.98 -18.76 30.86
C GLU A 9 27.30 -19.30 32.13
N ILE A 10 27.33 -20.60 32.29
CA ILE A 10 26.73 -21.28 33.45
C ILE A 10 27.79 -22.15 34.09
N ASP A 11 28.01 -21.94 35.37
CA ASP A 11 28.93 -22.73 36.19
C ASP A 11 28.28 -23.16 37.52
N GLU A 12 29.04 -23.76 38.42
CA GLU A 12 28.59 -24.18 39.73
C GLU A 12 28.17 -23.03 40.67
N ASN A 13 28.57 -21.79 40.35
CA ASN A 13 28.26 -20.58 41.13
C ASN A 13 27.02 -19.86 40.59
N GLY A 14 26.58 -20.16 39.37
CA GLY A 14 25.41 -19.53 38.77
C GLY A 14 25.43 -19.39 37.25
N ALA A 15 24.70 -18.41 36.76
CA ALA A 15 24.57 -18.08 35.35
C ALA A 15 24.77 -16.59 35.14
N GLU A 16 25.70 -16.21 34.23
CA GLU A 16 26.06 -14.83 33.94
C GLU A 16 26.09 -14.58 32.43
N VAL A 17 25.66 -13.39 32.00
CA VAL A 17 25.85 -12.95 30.60
C VAL A 17 27.23 -12.39 30.45
N THR A 18 28.14 -13.13 29.80
CA THR A 18 29.55 -12.79 29.68
C THR A 18 29.90 -12.06 28.39
N GLY A 19 28.99 -12.00 27.43
CA GLY A 19 29.25 -11.33 26.17
C GLY A 19 28.09 -11.29 25.24
N ARG A 20 28.35 -10.84 24.00
CA ARG A 20 27.34 -10.79 22.95
C ARG A 20 27.95 -11.12 21.59
N VAL A 21 27.28 -11.95 20.81
CA VAL A 21 27.64 -12.24 19.42
C VAL A 21 26.76 -11.39 18.49
N PRO A 22 27.24 -10.99 17.30
CA PRO A 22 26.43 -10.33 16.31
C PRO A 22 25.28 -11.23 15.88
N VAL A 23 24.07 -10.69 15.92
CA VAL A 23 22.86 -11.35 15.41
C VAL A 23 22.20 -10.46 14.38
N GLY A 24 21.64 -11.04 13.34
CA GLY A 24 20.89 -10.34 12.31
C GLY A 24 19.60 -11.08 12.00
N ASN A 25 18.61 -10.35 11.52
CA ASN A 25 17.39 -10.96 11.01
C ASN A 25 17.67 -11.47 9.60
N ILE A 26 17.52 -12.76 9.38
CA ILE A 26 17.54 -13.35 8.05
C ILE A 26 16.10 -13.48 7.59
N MET A 27 15.76 -12.75 6.53
CA MET A 27 14.43 -12.80 5.96
C MET A 27 14.29 -14.03 5.07
N VAL A 28 13.14 -14.71 5.16
CA VAL A 28 12.83 -15.91 4.38
C VAL A 28 11.55 -15.65 3.59
N ASP A 29 11.59 -15.96 2.29
CA ASP A 29 10.43 -15.88 1.39
C ASP A 29 10.33 -17.16 0.56
N GLY A 30 9.41 -18.03 0.95
CA GLY A 30 9.27 -19.36 0.37
C GLY A 30 10.58 -20.17 0.52
N LEU A 31 11.19 -20.52 -0.59
CA LEU A 31 12.48 -21.23 -0.63
C LEU A 31 13.70 -20.29 -0.60
N GLY A 32 13.50 -18.97 -0.71
CA GLY A 32 14.55 -17.97 -0.69
C GLY A 32 14.94 -17.60 0.73
N VAL A 33 16.23 -17.67 1.06
CA VAL A 33 16.78 -17.29 2.35
C VAL A 33 17.74 -16.11 2.14
N GLY A 34 17.44 -15.00 2.80
CA GLY A 34 18.29 -13.80 2.77
C GLY A 34 18.10 -12.89 1.54
N ASP A 35 17.34 -13.30 0.54
CA ASP A 35 17.14 -12.56 -0.73
C ASP A 35 15.72 -11.97 -0.86
N VAL A 36 15.24 -11.35 0.18
CA VAL A 36 13.97 -10.61 0.12
C VAL A 36 14.28 -9.14 -0.09
N GLY A 37 14.02 -8.64 -1.31
CA GLY A 37 14.29 -7.25 -1.66
C GLY A 37 13.53 -6.26 -0.77
N ASN A 38 14.15 -5.12 -0.45
CA ASN A 38 13.57 -4.07 0.39
C ASN A 38 12.21 -3.56 -0.12
N ILE A 39 11.98 -3.60 -1.43
CA ILE A 39 10.70 -3.19 -2.04
C ILE A 39 9.60 -4.15 -1.62
N VAL A 40 9.85 -5.47 -1.70
CA VAL A 40 8.87 -6.51 -1.33
C VAL A 40 8.51 -6.41 0.15
N LEU A 41 9.49 -6.21 1.01
CA LEU A 41 9.27 -6.05 2.46
C LEU A 41 8.42 -4.83 2.78
N ARG A 42 8.75 -3.70 2.15
CA ARG A 42 8.00 -2.44 2.31
C ARG A 42 6.55 -2.59 1.84
N ASP A 43 6.34 -3.23 0.68
CA ASP A 43 5.00 -3.42 0.13
C ASP A 43 4.18 -4.37 1.00
N ARG A 44 4.77 -5.47 1.49
CA ARG A 44 4.11 -6.38 2.44
C ARG A 44 3.76 -5.69 3.76
N GLN A 45 4.66 -4.88 4.31
CA GLN A 45 4.40 -4.11 5.52
C GLN A 45 3.23 -3.16 5.31
N LYS A 46 3.24 -2.40 4.22
CA LYS A 46 2.18 -1.45 3.88
C LYS A 46 0.82 -2.14 3.70
N LEU A 47 0.80 -3.28 3.01
CA LEU A 47 -0.41 -4.09 2.85
C LEU A 47 -0.94 -4.64 4.18
N ALA A 48 -0.04 -5.05 5.09
CA ALA A 48 -0.41 -5.58 6.39
C ALA A 48 -0.93 -4.50 7.35
N GLU A 49 -0.36 -3.29 7.32
CA GLU A 49 -0.71 -2.18 8.21
C GLU A 49 -1.96 -1.44 7.75
N ASP A 50 -2.01 -1.05 6.48
CA ASP A 50 -3.01 -0.12 5.95
C ASP A 50 -3.91 -0.71 4.86
N GLY A 51 -3.57 -1.89 4.33
CA GLY A 51 -4.33 -2.55 3.29
C GLY A 51 -4.13 -1.96 1.89
N ILE A 52 -5.10 -2.25 1.00
CA ILE A 52 -5.06 -1.84 -0.40
C ILE A 52 -6.40 -1.26 -0.85
N ILE A 53 -6.34 -0.24 -1.71
CA ILE A 53 -7.46 0.29 -2.49
C ILE A 53 -7.12 0.11 -3.98
N ILE A 54 -7.98 -0.58 -4.72
CA ILE A 54 -7.87 -0.79 -6.15
C ILE A 54 -8.93 0.08 -6.83
N VAL A 55 -8.52 0.87 -7.81
CA VAL A 55 -9.40 1.69 -8.65
C VAL A 55 -9.38 1.11 -10.05
N VAL A 56 -10.54 0.72 -10.58
CA VAL A 56 -10.68 0.14 -11.92
C VAL A 56 -11.50 1.06 -12.80
N MET A 57 -11.00 1.39 -13.99
CA MET A 57 -11.74 2.19 -14.97
C MET A 57 -11.38 1.80 -16.39
N THR A 58 -12.31 2.07 -17.31
CA THR A 58 -12.10 1.93 -18.74
C THR A 58 -12.14 3.30 -19.43
N LEU A 59 -11.13 3.59 -20.21
CA LEU A 59 -11.03 4.83 -20.97
C LEU A 59 -11.11 4.55 -22.47
N GLU A 60 -11.70 5.50 -23.19
CA GLU A 60 -11.70 5.49 -24.65
C GLU A 60 -10.31 5.86 -25.18
N SER A 61 -9.84 5.08 -26.16
CA SER A 61 -8.55 5.33 -26.80
C SER A 61 -8.53 6.69 -27.51
N GLY A 62 -7.50 7.46 -27.25
CA GLY A 62 -7.26 8.77 -27.89
C GLY A 62 -8.01 9.93 -27.25
N SER A 63 -9.23 9.79 -26.76
CA SER A 63 -9.97 10.87 -26.10
C SER A 63 -9.72 10.92 -24.58
N GLY A 64 -9.41 9.77 -23.97
CA GLY A 64 -9.30 9.63 -22.53
C GLY A 64 -10.64 9.72 -21.79
N GLN A 65 -11.77 9.66 -22.51
CA GLN A 65 -13.09 9.68 -21.91
C GLN A 65 -13.34 8.42 -21.08
N VAL A 66 -13.92 8.58 -19.89
CA VAL A 66 -14.31 7.45 -19.03
C VAL A 66 -15.53 6.76 -19.63
N LEU A 67 -15.37 5.49 -20.03
CA LEU A 67 -16.47 4.66 -20.56
C LEU A 67 -17.12 3.80 -19.50
N ALA A 68 -16.34 3.38 -18.47
CA ALA A 68 -16.85 2.60 -17.34
C ALA A 68 -16.00 2.83 -16.08
N GLY A 69 -16.63 2.80 -14.95
CA GLY A 69 -16.03 3.11 -13.65
C GLY A 69 -16.10 4.61 -13.32
N PRO A 70 -15.27 5.14 -12.38
CA PRO A 70 -14.33 4.36 -11.56
C PRO A 70 -15.00 3.43 -10.54
N ASP A 71 -14.59 2.18 -10.54
CA ASP A 71 -14.96 1.24 -9.48
C ASP A 71 -13.87 1.14 -8.43
N ILE A 72 -14.26 1.10 -7.15
CA ILE A 72 -13.34 1.05 -6.04
C ILE A 72 -13.51 -0.26 -5.28
N VAL A 73 -12.42 -0.99 -5.10
CA VAL A 73 -12.37 -2.20 -4.29
C VAL A 73 -11.30 -2.04 -3.23
N SER A 74 -11.64 -2.29 -1.96
CA SER A 74 -10.67 -2.24 -0.86
C SER A 74 -10.53 -3.59 -0.15
N ARG A 75 -9.32 -3.88 0.37
CA ARG A 75 -9.04 -5.05 1.20
C ARG A 75 -8.08 -4.65 2.31
N GLY A 76 -8.40 -5.08 3.54
CA GLY A 76 -7.57 -4.84 4.71
C GLY A 76 -7.47 -3.37 5.14
N PHE A 77 -8.30 -2.48 4.58
CA PHE A 77 -8.18 -1.03 4.79
C PHE A 77 -9.15 -0.50 5.85
N VAL A 78 -10.46 -0.71 5.70
CA VAL A 78 -11.48 -0.16 6.63
C VAL A 78 -12.42 -1.23 7.14
N TYR A 79 -12.98 -0.97 8.33
CA TYR A 79 -14.00 -1.81 8.92
C TYR A 79 -15.37 -1.52 8.26
N VAL A 80 -16.13 -2.57 7.97
CA VAL A 80 -17.33 -2.57 7.10
C VAL A 80 -18.41 -1.53 7.48
N ARG A 81 -18.53 -1.13 8.74
CA ARG A 81 -19.62 -0.23 9.18
C ARG A 81 -19.53 1.22 8.70
N ASN A 82 -18.34 1.70 8.34
CA ASN A 82 -18.12 3.09 7.92
C ASN A 82 -17.60 3.19 6.48
N SER A 83 -17.69 2.10 5.71
CA SER A 83 -17.02 2.03 4.41
C SER A 83 -17.85 2.59 3.27
N GLU A 84 -19.19 2.57 3.34
CA GLU A 84 -20.03 2.99 2.21
C GLU A 84 -19.90 4.49 1.93
N SER A 85 -20.08 5.36 2.92
CA SER A 85 -19.94 6.82 2.71
C SER A 85 -18.53 7.22 2.29
N LEU A 86 -17.51 6.61 2.90
CA LEU A 86 -16.12 6.85 2.53
C LEU A 86 -15.82 6.46 1.08
N MET A 87 -16.38 5.32 0.61
CA MET A 87 -16.20 4.87 -0.77
C MET A 87 -16.98 5.75 -1.76
N ASP A 88 -18.14 6.24 -1.41
CA ASP A 88 -18.92 7.15 -2.24
C ASP A 88 -18.23 8.52 -2.37
N GLU A 89 -17.69 9.05 -1.27
CA GLU A 89 -16.86 10.25 -1.30
C GLU A 89 -15.57 10.04 -2.09
N ALA A 90 -14.93 8.88 -1.96
CA ALA A 90 -13.77 8.52 -2.76
C ALA A 90 -14.06 8.48 -4.27
N LYS A 91 -15.25 8.00 -4.68
CA LYS A 91 -15.69 8.06 -6.09
C LYS A 91 -15.82 9.50 -6.55
N THR A 92 -16.44 10.38 -5.75
CA THR A 92 -16.56 11.80 -6.08
C THR A 92 -15.18 12.46 -6.29
N VAL A 93 -14.20 12.11 -5.46
CA VAL A 93 -12.81 12.58 -5.64
C VAL A 93 -12.23 12.08 -6.96
N LEU A 94 -12.47 10.82 -7.32
CA LEU A 94 -11.97 10.26 -8.57
C LEU A 94 -12.62 10.89 -9.80
N ASP A 95 -13.92 11.15 -9.76
CA ASP A 95 -14.65 11.84 -10.83
C ASP A 95 -14.07 13.24 -11.07
N ALA A 96 -13.82 14.00 -10.00
CA ALA A 96 -13.17 15.32 -10.08
C ALA A 96 -11.73 15.25 -10.63
N VAL A 97 -10.98 14.19 -10.30
CA VAL A 97 -9.64 13.96 -10.87
C VAL A 97 -9.73 13.69 -12.37
N MET A 98 -10.69 12.89 -12.81
CA MET A 98 -10.86 12.57 -14.22
C MET A 98 -11.32 13.79 -15.03
N GLU A 99 -12.26 14.60 -14.52
CA GLU A 99 -12.64 15.88 -15.12
C GLU A 99 -11.43 16.80 -15.30
N LYS A 100 -10.63 16.98 -14.24
CA LYS A 100 -9.39 17.77 -14.28
C LYS A 100 -8.40 17.25 -15.32
N CYS A 101 -8.27 15.92 -15.47
CA CYS A 101 -7.40 15.32 -16.48
C CYS A 101 -7.90 15.62 -17.88
N MET A 102 -9.21 15.50 -18.12
CA MET A 102 -9.84 15.82 -19.42
C MET A 102 -9.67 17.31 -19.78
N ASP A 103 -9.98 18.22 -18.86
CA ASP A 103 -9.84 19.67 -19.07
C ASP A 103 -8.40 20.09 -19.43
N ARG A 104 -7.42 19.37 -18.92
CA ARG A 104 -5.99 19.59 -19.18
C ARG A 104 -5.45 18.78 -20.35
N ASN A 105 -6.30 18.02 -21.04
CA ASN A 105 -5.91 17.09 -22.11
C ASN A 105 -4.78 16.13 -21.69
N ILE A 106 -4.84 15.62 -20.45
CA ILE A 106 -3.90 14.63 -19.94
C ILE A 106 -4.38 13.24 -20.40
N THR A 107 -3.74 12.71 -21.45
CA THR A 107 -4.00 11.37 -21.98
C THR A 107 -2.94 10.35 -21.60
N ASP A 108 -1.85 10.78 -20.98
CA ASP A 108 -0.78 9.91 -20.49
C ASP A 108 -1.23 9.13 -19.25
N TRP A 109 -1.28 7.81 -19.35
CA TRP A 109 -1.74 6.94 -18.29
C TRP A 109 -0.89 6.98 -17.02
N GLY A 110 0.41 7.21 -17.17
CA GLY A 110 1.30 7.36 -16.03
C GLY A 110 0.91 8.58 -15.20
N LYS A 111 0.60 9.69 -15.87
CA LYS A 111 0.16 10.93 -15.23
C LYS A 111 -1.22 10.76 -14.59
N ILE A 112 -2.18 10.15 -15.30
CA ILE A 112 -3.52 9.88 -14.77
C ILE A 112 -3.43 9.01 -13.51
N LYS A 113 -2.65 7.91 -13.56
CA LYS A 113 -2.44 7.04 -12.40
C LYS A 113 -1.80 7.76 -11.22
N ASN A 114 -0.89 8.70 -11.46
CA ASN A 114 -0.29 9.48 -10.38
C ASN A 114 -1.27 10.49 -9.78
N GLU A 115 -2.04 11.22 -10.60
CA GLU A 115 -3.09 12.13 -10.11
C GLU A 115 -4.12 11.38 -9.25
N ILE A 116 -4.53 10.17 -9.68
CA ILE A 116 -5.41 9.29 -8.90
C ILE A 116 -4.79 8.92 -7.55
N LYS A 117 -3.52 8.46 -7.57
CA LYS A 117 -2.81 8.07 -6.33
C LYS A 117 -2.67 9.21 -5.35
N ASP A 118 -2.30 10.38 -5.84
CA ASP A 118 -2.04 11.55 -5.01
C ASP A 118 -3.36 12.08 -4.41
N SER A 119 -4.36 12.34 -5.25
CA SER A 119 -5.63 12.89 -4.79
C SER A 119 -6.41 11.95 -3.87
N LEU A 120 -6.49 10.66 -4.24
CA LEU A 120 -7.15 9.66 -3.41
C LEU A 120 -6.37 9.38 -2.13
N GLY A 121 -5.03 9.41 -2.20
CA GLY A 121 -4.15 9.26 -1.04
C GLY A 121 -4.30 10.38 -0.02
N GLU A 122 -4.39 11.63 -0.48
CA GLU A 122 -4.64 12.79 0.37
C GLU A 122 -6.03 12.73 1.01
N PHE A 123 -7.07 12.39 0.24
CA PHE A 123 -8.42 12.21 0.73
C PHE A 123 -8.48 11.15 1.83
N VAL A 124 -7.98 9.95 1.55
CA VAL A 124 -8.00 8.82 2.48
C VAL A 124 -7.21 9.14 3.75
N TRP A 125 -6.06 9.78 3.63
CA TRP A 125 -5.29 10.21 4.79
C TRP A 125 -6.03 11.25 5.64
N ARG A 126 -6.71 12.19 5.02
CA ARG A 126 -7.48 13.21 5.72
C ARG A 126 -8.59 12.58 6.56
N GLU A 127 -9.34 11.65 5.97
CA GLU A 127 -10.51 11.03 6.59
C GLU A 127 -10.15 9.92 7.60
N THR A 128 -9.07 9.18 7.36
CA THR A 128 -8.80 7.96 8.13
C THR A 128 -7.48 7.94 8.89
N LYS A 129 -6.55 8.87 8.58
CA LYS A 129 -5.16 8.86 9.03
C LYS A 129 -4.39 7.59 8.65
N ARG A 130 -4.85 6.87 7.61
CA ARG A 130 -4.21 5.69 7.03
C ARG A 130 -3.70 5.97 5.63
N ARG A 131 -2.72 5.19 5.19
CA ARG A 131 -2.08 5.32 3.87
C ARG A 131 -2.07 3.98 3.15
N PRO A 132 -3.23 3.43 2.75
CA PRO A 132 -3.29 2.16 2.03
C PRO A 132 -2.49 2.24 0.72
N MET A 133 -2.14 1.08 0.20
CA MET A 133 -1.60 1.00 -1.15
C MET A 133 -2.72 1.33 -2.15
N ILE A 134 -2.54 2.35 -2.98
CA ILE A 134 -3.50 2.71 -4.03
C ILE A 134 -3.00 2.18 -5.37
N MET A 135 -3.82 1.34 -6.01
CA MET A 135 -3.50 0.67 -7.26
C MET A 135 -4.53 1.01 -8.35
N PRO A 136 -4.27 2.03 -9.18
CA PRO A 136 -5.10 2.32 -10.34
C PRO A 136 -4.87 1.31 -11.46
N ILE A 137 -5.95 0.70 -11.95
CA ILE A 137 -6.00 -0.19 -13.11
C ILE A 137 -6.83 0.52 -14.20
N ILE A 138 -6.17 0.91 -15.27
CA ILE A 138 -6.80 1.57 -16.40
C ILE A 138 -6.76 0.60 -17.58
N MET A 139 -7.94 0.32 -18.15
CA MET A 139 -8.10 -0.41 -19.40
C MET A 139 -8.45 0.59 -20.51
N GLU A 140 -7.94 0.37 -21.69
CA GLU A 140 -8.22 1.18 -22.87
C GLU A 140 -8.94 0.33 -23.92
N VAL A 141 -9.94 0.89 -24.53
CA VAL A 141 -10.71 0.29 -25.63
C VAL A 141 -10.96 1.29 -26.75
#